data_e8d9d31a8b6480724cbb9024e9a312d3
#
_entry.id   e8d9d31a8b6480724cbb9024e9a312d3
#
_cell.length_a   1.000
_cell.length_b   1.000
_cell.length_c   1.000
_cell.angle_alpha   90.00
_cell.angle_beta   90.00
_cell.angle_gamma   90.00
#
_symmetry.space_group_name_H-M   'P 1'
#
loop_
_entity.id
_entity.type
_entity.pdbx_description
1 polymer ?
#
loop_
_entity_poly.entity_id
_entity_poly.type
_entity_poly.pdbx_seq_one_letter_code
_entity_poly.pdbx_strand_id
1 'polypeptide(L)'
;MWRENVEIVRAAIEAWNAGDMDAFGESYDPHVVVRYADGWPEGSEPIMGREAVMRQWEQQREAFDADTLELIEIIDLGDRVVTRFIWRAEGSGPDLKIEVTSVTTVRKGKTILVEFFWDHAEALEALGLSEQNAHADS
;
A
#
# COMPACT_ATOMS: atom_id res chain seq x y z
N MET A 1 -14.26 -14.03 -3.89
CA MET A 1 -15.22 -13.02 -3.39
C MET A 1 -14.47 -11.73 -3.09
N TRP A 2 -15.10 -10.60 -3.36
CA TRP A 2 -14.43 -9.30 -3.26
C TRP A 2 -13.98 -8.97 -1.85
N ARG A 3 -14.80 -9.32 -0.86
CA ARG A 3 -14.47 -9.06 0.55
C ARG A 3 -13.17 -9.73 0.98
N GLU A 4 -12.81 -10.83 0.36
CA GLU A 4 -11.57 -11.53 0.67
C GLU A 4 -10.34 -10.71 0.32
N ASN A 5 -10.38 -9.94 -0.77
CA ASN A 5 -9.26 -9.10 -1.17
C ASN A 5 -9.07 -7.94 -0.20
N VAL A 6 -10.16 -7.35 0.28
CA VAL A 6 -10.08 -6.33 1.33
C VAL A 6 -9.44 -6.90 2.60
N GLU A 7 -9.82 -8.13 2.99
CA GLU A 7 -9.25 -8.75 4.18
C GLU A 7 -7.75 -9.03 4.02
N ILE A 8 -7.29 -9.37 2.82
CA ILE A 8 -5.86 -9.55 2.55
C ILE A 8 -5.10 -8.25 2.81
N VAL A 9 -5.62 -7.13 2.33
CA VAL A 9 -5.00 -5.82 2.54
C VAL A 9 -5.03 -5.43 4.01
N ARG A 10 -6.16 -5.64 4.70
CA ARG A 10 -6.26 -5.35 6.14
C ARG A 10 -5.26 -6.17 6.95
N ALA A 11 -5.15 -7.45 6.65
CA ALA A 11 -4.22 -8.34 7.34
C ALA A 11 -2.77 -7.90 7.12
N ALA A 12 -2.45 -7.43 5.92
CA ALA A 12 -1.11 -6.90 5.62
C ALA A 12 -0.81 -5.66 6.46
N ILE A 13 -1.77 -4.74 6.58
CA ILE A 13 -1.60 -3.54 7.41
C ILE A 13 -1.41 -3.93 8.88
N GLU A 14 -2.20 -4.88 9.37
CA GLU A 14 -2.06 -5.36 10.75
C GLU A 14 -0.70 -6.00 10.99
N ALA A 15 -0.21 -6.79 10.03
CA ALA A 15 1.11 -7.41 10.12
C ALA A 15 2.21 -6.36 10.17
N TRP A 16 2.11 -5.34 9.33
CA TRP A 16 3.06 -4.22 9.35
C TRP A 16 3.09 -3.56 10.72
N ASN A 17 1.93 -3.22 11.26
CA ASN A 17 1.82 -2.54 12.55
C ASN A 17 2.29 -3.41 13.71
N ALA A 18 2.18 -4.73 13.58
CA ALA A 18 2.66 -5.67 14.59
C ALA A 18 4.16 -5.96 14.46
N GLY A 19 4.81 -5.48 13.41
CA GLY A 19 6.22 -5.76 13.15
C GLY A 19 6.45 -7.16 12.57
N ASP A 20 5.38 -7.85 12.16
CA ASP A 20 5.48 -9.20 11.61
C ASP A 20 5.70 -9.14 10.09
N MET A 21 6.95 -8.91 9.71
CA MET A 21 7.30 -8.74 8.31
C MET A 21 7.22 -10.05 7.52
N ASP A 22 7.33 -11.19 8.18
CA ASP A 22 7.14 -12.48 7.51
C ASP A 22 5.69 -12.62 7.05
N ALA A 23 4.74 -12.34 7.93
CA ALA A 23 3.32 -12.38 7.57
C ALA A 23 2.99 -11.34 6.50
N PHE A 24 3.55 -10.14 6.62
CA PHE A 24 3.37 -9.09 5.61
C PHE A 24 3.85 -9.57 4.24
N GLY A 25 5.05 -10.15 4.17
CA GLY A 25 5.62 -10.64 2.92
C GLY A 25 4.86 -11.81 2.31
N GLU A 26 4.21 -12.63 3.15
CA GLU A 26 3.42 -13.74 2.65
C GLU A 26 2.20 -13.29 1.87
N SER A 27 1.73 -12.05 2.06
CA SER A 27 0.62 -11.50 1.29
C SER A 27 1.00 -11.23 -0.16
N TYR A 28 2.29 -11.17 -0.46
CA TYR A 28 2.79 -10.83 -1.79
C TYR A 28 3.05 -12.08 -2.62
N ASP A 29 2.68 -12.00 -3.91
CA ASP A 29 3.10 -12.99 -4.90
C ASP A 29 4.62 -12.89 -5.10
N PRO A 30 5.33 -13.99 -5.40
CA PRO A 30 6.77 -13.92 -5.67
C PRO A 30 7.16 -12.94 -6.78
N HIS A 31 6.25 -12.65 -7.71
CA HIS A 31 6.49 -11.73 -8.82
C HIS A 31 5.81 -10.37 -8.63
N VAL A 32 5.48 -10.01 -7.40
CA VAL A 32 4.84 -8.72 -7.10
C VAL A 32 5.65 -7.54 -7.66
N VAL A 33 4.95 -6.51 -8.11
CA VAL A 33 5.56 -5.27 -8.60
C VAL A 33 5.02 -4.11 -7.77
N VAL A 34 5.92 -3.20 -7.38
CA VAL A 34 5.55 -1.95 -6.71
C VAL A 34 5.91 -0.79 -7.62
N ARG A 35 4.96 0.09 -7.87
CA ARG A 35 5.14 1.28 -8.70
C ARG A 35 4.83 2.54 -7.89
N TYR A 36 5.54 3.60 -8.21
CA TYR A 36 5.31 4.91 -7.61
C TYR A 36 4.83 5.88 -8.68
N ALA A 37 3.85 6.72 -8.33
CA ALA A 37 3.39 7.78 -9.20
C ALA A 37 4.48 8.82 -9.41
N ASP A 38 4.33 9.64 -10.43
CA ASP A 38 5.26 10.73 -10.74
C ASP A 38 5.41 11.65 -9.52
N GLY A 39 6.64 12.12 -9.30
CA GLY A 39 6.94 13.00 -8.18
C GLY A 39 7.30 12.29 -6.89
N TRP A 40 7.35 10.97 -6.89
CA TRP A 40 7.76 10.21 -5.71
C TRP A 40 9.27 10.32 -5.50
N PRO A 41 9.75 10.54 -4.23
CA PRO A 41 11.19 10.77 -3.98
C PRO A 41 12.11 9.63 -4.38
N GLU A 42 11.65 8.39 -4.32
CA GLU A 42 12.45 7.21 -4.67
C GLU A 42 12.57 7.01 -6.16
N GLY A 43 12.01 7.92 -6.97
CA GLY A 43 12.08 7.81 -8.41
C GLY A 43 10.91 7.04 -8.99
N SER A 44 10.97 6.77 -10.29
CA SER A 44 9.86 6.21 -11.03
C SER A 44 10.04 4.77 -11.46
N GLU A 45 11.20 4.16 -11.19
CA GLU A 45 11.42 2.78 -11.58
C GLU A 45 10.66 1.82 -10.66
N PRO A 46 9.91 0.86 -11.23
CA PRO A 46 9.20 -0.10 -10.41
C PRO A 46 10.16 -1.06 -9.70
N ILE A 47 9.76 -1.50 -8.52
CA ILE A 47 10.49 -2.53 -7.77
C ILE A 47 9.85 -3.86 -8.13
N MET A 48 10.65 -4.80 -8.61
CA MET A 48 10.15 -6.07 -9.13
C MET A 48 10.60 -7.26 -8.30
N GLY A 49 9.62 -8.07 -7.90
CA GLY A 49 9.84 -9.29 -7.14
C GLY A 49 9.72 -9.08 -5.64
N ARG A 50 9.16 -10.11 -4.97
CA ARG A 50 8.90 -10.05 -3.52
C ARG A 50 10.17 -9.78 -2.72
N GLU A 51 11.27 -10.41 -3.08
CA GLU A 51 12.53 -10.24 -2.35
C GLU A 51 13.02 -8.79 -2.38
N ALA A 52 13.00 -8.17 -3.55
CA ALA A 52 13.42 -6.78 -3.70
C ALA A 52 12.47 -5.82 -2.99
N VAL A 53 11.16 -6.07 -3.09
CA VAL A 53 10.15 -5.24 -2.43
C VAL A 53 10.31 -5.32 -0.91
N MET A 54 10.47 -6.53 -0.37
CA MET A 54 10.62 -6.70 1.07
C MET A 54 11.91 -6.06 1.58
N ARG A 55 12.98 -6.13 0.80
CA ARG A 55 14.23 -5.46 1.15
C ARG A 55 14.03 -3.95 1.26
N GLN A 56 13.28 -3.38 0.33
CA GLN A 56 12.97 -1.94 0.35
C GLN A 56 12.16 -1.55 1.58
N TRP A 57 11.14 -2.35 1.91
CA TRP A 57 10.31 -2.07 3.10
C TRP A 57 11.09 -2.21 4.39
N GLU A 58 11.95 -3.21 4.49
CA GLU A 58 12.78 -3.41 5.67
C GLU A 58 13.79 -2.28 5.86
N GLN A 59 14.40 -1.80 4.78
CA GLN A 59 15.30 -0.65 4.83
C GLN A 59 14.56 0.60 5.29
N GLN A 60 13.34 0.80 4.81
CA GLN A 60 12.53 1.94 5.21
C GLN A 60 12.20 1.88 6.71
N ARG A 61 11.88 0.70 7.22
CA ARG A 61 11.58 0.54 8.64
C ARG A 61 12.82 0.73 9.53
N GLU A 62 13.96 0.27 9.07
CA GLU A 62 15.22 0.42 9.81
C GLU A 62 15.63 1.89 9.97
N ALA A 63 15.18 2.75 9.07
CA ALA A 63 15.50 4.18 9.14
C ALA A 63 14.79 4.90 10.29
N PHE A 64 13.81 4.26 10.94
CA PHE A 64 13.00 4.86 11.99
C PHE A 64 12.95 3.94 13.20
N ASP A 65 12.74 4.53 14.38
CA ASP A 65 12.59 3.77 15.62
C ASP A 65 11.25 3.07 15.68
N ALA A 66 10.21 3.72 15.12
CA ALA A 66 8.88 3.15 15.06
C ALA A 66 8.16 3.72 13.84
N ASP A 67 7.36 2.88 13.17
CA ASP A 67 6.48 3.35 12.12
C ASP A 67 5.18 2.54 12.11
N THR A 68 4.10 3.20 11.76
CA THR A 68 2.77 2.58 11.70
C THR A 68 2.00 3.07 10.50
N LEU A 69 1.01 2.26 10.08
CA LEU A 69 0.06 2.61 9.04
C LEU A 69 -1.31 2.80 9.71
N GLU A 70 -1.88 4.00 9.55
CA GLU A 70 -3.22 4.30 10.05
C GLU A 70 -4.20 4.30 8.88
N LEU A 71 -5.08 3.32 8.85
CA LEU A 71 -6.06 3.19 7.77
C LEU A 71 -7.12 4.29 7.89
N ILE A 72 -7.33 5.05 6.81
CA ILE A 72 -8.37 6.08 6.74
C ILE A 72 -9.59 5.52 6.00
N GLU A 73 -9.37 4.93 4.83
CA GLU A 73 -10.44 4.45 3.97
C GLU A 73 -9.95 3.29 3.14
N ILE A 74 -10.85 2.35 2.88
CA ILE A 74 -10.57 1.22 2.00
C ILE A 74 -11.76 1.05 1.05
N ILE A 75 -11.48 0.93 -0.25
CA ILE A 75 -12.51 0.82 -1.28
C ILE A 75 -12.31 -0.50 -2.01
N ASP A 76 -13.35 -1.32 -2.02
CA ASP A 76 -13.35 -2.63 -2.65
C ASP A 76 -13.81 -2.50 -4.11
N LEU A 77 -12.89 -2.74 -5.06
CA LEU A 77 -13.19 -2.74 -6.48
C LEU A 77 -13.05 -4.13 -7.10
N GLY A 78 -13.22 -5.17 -6.30
CA GLY A 78 -13.08 -6.55 -6.75
C GLY A 78 -11.64 -7.00 -6.69
N ASP A 79 -10.98 -7.11 -7.83
CA ASP A 79 -9.57 -7.53 -7.89
C ASP A 79 -8.60 -6.42 -7.51
N ARG A 80 -9.09 -5.19 -7.37
CA ARG A 80 -8.30 -4.05 -6.91
C ARG A 80 -8.89 -3.48 -5.63
N VAL A 81 -8.00 -3.08 -4.73
CA VAL A 81 -8.37 -2.48 -3.47
C VAL A 81 -7.67 -1.14 -3.36
N VAL A 82 -8.44 -0.07 -3.19
CA VAL A 82 -7.88 1.27 -2.99
C VAL A 82 -7.80 1.51 -1.48
N THR A 83 -6.62 1.85 -0.99
CA THR A 83 -6.40 2.07 0.43
C THR A 83 -5.82 3.46 0.63
N ARG A 84 -6.49 4.25 1.46
CA ARG A 84 -6.00 5.55 1.86
C ARG A 84 -5.55 5.45 3.29
N PHE A 85 -4.30 5.81 3.56
CA PHE A 85 -3.72 5.63 4.88
C PHE A 85 -2.71 6.74 5.20
N ILE A 86 -2.39 6.85 6.48
CA ILE A 86 -1.33 7.74 6.96
C ILE A 86 -0.18 6.86 7.43
N TRP A 87 1.01 7.11 6.89
CA TRP A 87 2.23 6.52 7.38
C TRP A 87 2.83 7.47 8.41
N ARG A 88 3.00 6.98 9.62
CA ARG A 88 3.61 7.73 10.72
C ARG A 88 4.93 7.08 11.05
N ALA A 89 5.98 7.90 11.17
CA ALA A 89 7.30 7.39 11.51
C ALA A 89 7.98 8.31 12.50
N GLU A 90 8.62 7.71 13.49
CA GLU A 90 9.32 8.40 14.56
C GLU A 90 10.78 7.94 14.58
N GLY A 91 11.70 8.87 14.79
CA GLY A 91 13.13 8.57 14.82
C GLY A 91 13.90 9.70 15.43
N SER A 92 15.18 9.80 15.07
CA SER A 92 16.08 10.83 15.61
C SER A 92 15.78 12.24 15.10
N GLY A 93 15.03 12.35 14.00
CA GLY A 93 14.60 13.62 13.43
C GLY A 93 13.15 13.94 13.80
N PRO A 94 12.53 14.94 13.12
CA PRO A 94 11.11 15.25 13.33
C PRO A 94 10.23 14.06 12.99
N ASP A 95 9.11 13.93 13.69
CA ASP A 95 8.12 12.91 13.38
C ASP A 95 7.53 13.15 11.99
N LEU A 96 7.35 12.07 11.23
CA LEU A 96 6.74 12.14 9.91
C LEU A 96 5.30 11.67 9.97
N LYS A 97 4.47 12.33 9.17
CA LYS A 97 3.06 11.98 9.01
C LYS A 97 2.72 12.23 7.55
N ILE A 98 2.62 11.17 6.77
CA ILE A 98 2.43 11.26 5.31
C ILE A 98 1.18 10.51 4.91
N GLU A 99 0.25 11.20 4.26
CA GLU A 99 -0.95 10.57 3.72
C GLU A 99 -0.63 10.03 2.33
N VAL A 100 -0.99 8.76 2.11
CA VAL A 100 -0.70 8.04 0.87
C VAL A 100 -1.95 7.27 0.46
N THR A 101 -2.15 7.14 -0.85
CA THR A 101 -3.16 6.25 -1.42
C THR A 101 -2.44 5.15 -2.19
N SER A 102 -2.80 3.90 -1.94
CA SER A 102 -2.29 2.77 -2.70
C SER A 102 -3.42 2.06 -3.43
N VAL A 103 -3.10 1.55 -4.61
CA VAL A 103 -3.99 0.67 -5.37
C VAL A 103 -3.33 -0.69 -5.40
N THR A 104 -3.96 -1.66 -4.77
CA THR A 104 -3.43 -3.02 -4.65
C THR A 104 -4.24 -3.95 -5.54
N THR A 105 -3.56 -4.64 -6.46
CA THR A 105 -4.19 -5.65 -7.30
C THR A 105 -3.92 -7.01 -6.69
N VAL A 106 -4.99 -7.77 -6.45
CA VAL A 106 -4.92 -9.09 -5.81
C VAL A 106 -5.39 -10.14 -6.79
N ARG A 107 -4.66 -11.24 -6.89
CA ARG A 107 -5.02 -12.37 -7.72
C ARG A 107 -4.69 -13.67 -7.01
N LYS A 108 -5.68 -14.58 -6.96
CA LYS A 108 -5.51 -15.88 -6.31
C LYS A 108 -5.01 -15.77 -4.87
N GLY A 109 -5.54 -14.78 -4.14
CA GLY A 109 -5.21 -14.59 -2.74
C GLY A 109 -3.87 -13.93 -2.46
N LYS A 110 -3.19 -13.42 -3.50
CA LYS A 110 -1.88 -12.76 -3.35
C LYS A 110 -1.87 -11.41 -4.03
N THR A 111 -1.14 -10.47 -3.44
CA THR A 111 -0.92 -9.16 -4.05
C THR A 111 0.10 -9.29 -5.17
N ILE A 112 -0.29 -8.86 -6.37
CA ILE A 112 0.58 -8.92 -7.55
C ILE A 112 1.09 -7.55 -7.98
N LEU A 113 0.43 -6.48 -7.58
CA LEU A 113 0.81 -5.12 -7.97
C LEU A 113 0.36 -4.15 -6.89
N VAL A 114 1.25 -3.24 -6.51
CA VAL A 114 0.93 -2.14 -5.60
C VAL A 114 1.37 -0.86 -6.28
N GLU A 115 0.45 0.10 -6.38
CA GLU A 115 0.73 1.40 -6.98
C GLU A 115 0.46 2.48 -5.94
N PHE A 116 1.44 3.35 -5.70
CA PHE A 116 1.35 4.41 -4.70
C PHE A 116 1.13 5.77 -5.35
N PHE A 117 0.26 6.57 -4.75
CA PHE A 117 -0.09 7.91 -5.20
C PHE A 117 -0.05 8.87 -4.00
N TRP A 118 0.44 10.09 -4.23
CA TRP A 118 0.37 11.15 -3.23
C TRP A 118 -1.05 11.69 -3.07
N ASP A 119 -1.79 11.75 -4.18
CA ASP A 119 -3.10 12.37 -4.25
C ASP A 119 -4.16 11.28 -4.46
N HIS A 120 -5.11 11.20 -3.54
CA HIS A 120 -6.20 10.23 -3.60
C HIS A 120 -7.04 10.40 -4.88
N ALA A 121 -7.33 11.66 -5.28
CA ALA A 121 -8.09 11.93 -6.49
C ALA A 121 -7.34 11.44 -7.74
N GLU A 122 -6.02 11.61 -7.77
CA GLU A 122 -5.19 11.12 -8.87
C GLU A 122 -5.24 9.60 -8.99
N ALA A 123 -5.25 8.90 -7.84
CA ALA A 123 -5.37 7.44 -7.82
C ALA A 123 -6.71 7.01 -8.42
N LEU A 124 -7.79 7.68 -8.05
CA LEU A 124 -9.12 7.37 -8.59
C LEU A 124 -9.22 7.65 -10.08
N GLU A 125 -8.60 8.75 -10.55
CA GLU A 125 -8.55 9.06 -11.98
C GLU A 125 -7.83 7.96 -12.76
N ALA A 126 -6.73 7.46 -12.22
CA ALA A 126 -5.98 6.37 -12.86
C ALA A 126 -6.83 5.10 -13.02
N LEU A 127 -7.83 4.93 -12.17
CA LEU A 127 -8.76 3.81 -12.24
C LEU A 127 -10.02 4.12 -13.06
N GLY A 128 -10.11 5.34 -13.61
CA GLY A 128 -11.30 5.77 -14.35
C GLY A 128 -12.46 6.13 -13.43
N LEU A 129 -12.20 6.48 -12.17
CA LEU A 129 -13.21 6.82 -11.18
C LEU A 129 -13.06 8.26 -10.72
N SER A 130 -14.15 8.81 -10.18
CA SER A 130 -14.11 10.07 -9.44
C SER A 130 -14.36 9.75 -7.97
N GLU A 131 -14.00 10.66 -7.07
CA GLU A 131 -14.28 10.49 -5.66
C GLU A 131 -15.77 10.26 -5.40
N GLN A 132 -16.61 10.98 -6.12
CA GLN A 132 -18.06 10.85 -5.99
C GLN A 132 -18.53 9.46 -6.40
N ASN A 133 -18.01 8.93 -7.52
CA ASN A 133 -18.36 7.60 -7.98
C ASN A 133 -17.87 6.52 -7.04
N ALA A 134 -16.65 6.68 -6.50
CA ALA A 134 -16.09 5.72 -5.56
C ALA A 134 -16.91 5.65 -4.28
N HIS A 135 -17.34 6.80 -3.75
CA HIS A 135 -18.18 6.83 -2.55
C HIS A 135 -19.57 6.24 -2.80
N ALA A 136 -20.11 6.43 -3.99
CA ALA A 136 -21.40 5.86 -4.34
C ALA A 136 -21.38 4.34 -4.42
N ASP A 137 -20.24 3.77 -4.81
CA ASP A 137 -20.06 2.34 -4.99
C ASP A 137 -19.58 1.61 -3.73
N SER A 138 -19.14 2.34 -2.74
CA SER A 138 -18.57 1.75 -1.53
C SER A 138 -19.58 1.47 -0.42
#